data_dd2cef52b0409115feb45ab3f9717522
#
_entry.id   dd2cef52b0409115feb45ab3f9717522
#
_cell.length_a   1.000
_cell.length_b   1.000
_cell.length_c   1.000
_cell.angle_alpha   90.00
_cell.angle_beta   90.00
_cell.angle_gamma   90.00
#
_symmetry.space_group_name_H-M   'P 1'
#
loop_
_entity.id
_entity.type
_entity.pdbx_description
1 polymer ?
#
loop_
_entity_poly.entity_id
_entity_poly.type
_entity_poly.pdbx_seq_one_letter_code
_entity_poly.pdbx_strand_id
1 'polypeptide(L)'
;MDIIPGRQGVNEMVSKRRFFILIMMMFVLLFMFQFTQVVKENGNTYDTNQYLQKKENIKTCDLETSDKTAVFIGEKEGAYGKMAAQWAGYTKRKLLTFSSIQECPEDMAADSDIIILQKEAVPGDSDLDQVLAYTNRGISFVFCSLPDVKTISMSSRWRKVLGIRQVRQESVELTGVNLFDGFLLGGQAIYEPADEKEKEERQDLADRIPWYELENGCKSYMVGMLADESVKNEQLPPIVWRASVGEAKVFAVNGDYMEDCTGIGFLDAMMSELHRYEIYPVVNAQSMSMANFSGFASENKEKMKTLYSRESMAVFRDIIWPGLCANREQSGGKLTCFFSPQMDYDDENLPDSEQWIFYLKELREKSAEAGISLDNFGIIDPLQKVKKDTLFIKQTGSRYLYGAAYVTKAQKAAYENALSQSAFSSVTTLVGDYLEDTVIAKEGAAMTLQAVTSNGISHTYREDIRMKSLQTSLAYSNIVFDLKQILWPQEKKDRWEVLFEKFASNTNTFWKAFDCFEKTTVSEADGRIRSFLASDYEDSCEGDTIRLTVSGAFDGETTWFLLRTHEEEVEAVSGASLIEVEEGAYLVAANQAEVTLRLKPQNELYYTLSD
;
A
#
# COMPACT_ATOMS: atom_id res chain seq x y z
N MET A 1 -99.33 -24.50 -19.81
CA MET A 1 -98.51 -25.06 -18.76
C MET A 1 -97.19 -25.40 -19.41
N ASP A 2 -96.34 -24.35 -19.54
CA ASP A 2 -95.11 -24.42 -20.36
C ASP A 2 -93.88 -24.56 -19.43
N ILE A 3 -93.19 -25.64 -19.64
CA ILE A 3 -91.96 -25.96 -18.93
C ILE A 3 -90.82 -25.33 -19.73
N ILE A 4 -90.19 -24.37 -19.13
CA ILE A 4 -88.94 -23.74 -19.67
C ILE A 4 -87.74 -24.63 -19.43
N PRO A 5 -87.02 -25.08 -20.45
CA PRO A 5 -85.81 -25.85 -20.23
C PRO A 5 -84.60 -24.95 -20.04
N GLY A 6 -83.95 -25.16 -18.94
CA GLY A 6 -82.51 -25.26 -18.90
C GLY A 6 -81.57 -24.07 -18.91
N ARG A 7 -81.30 -23.53 -17.72
CA ARG A 7 -80.17 -22.63 -17.43
C ARG A 7 -78.92 -23.37 -16.96
N GLN A 8 -78.84 -24.69 -17.09
CA GLN A 8 -77.73 -25.51 -16.57
C GLN A 8 -76.47 -25.59 -17.48
N GLY A 9 -76.66 -25.46 -18.81
CA GLY A 9 -75.51 -25.67 -19.74
C GLY A 9 -74.48 -24.53 -19.83
N VAL A 10 -74.93 -23.27 -19.56
CA VAL A 10 -74.07 -22.09 -19.71
C VAL A 10 -73.14 -21.93 -18.50
N ASN A 11 -73.56 -22.31 -17.30
CA ASN A 11 -72.74 -22.24 -16.11
C ASN A 11 -71.61 -23.29 -16.06
N GLU A 12 -71.88 -24.50 -16.58
CA GLU A 12 -70.84 -25.53 -16.66
C GLU A 12 -69.75 -25.21 -17.71
N MET A 13 -70.13 -24.65 -18.87
CA MET A 13 -69.11 -24.26 -19.88
C MET A 13 -68.24 -23.07 -19.44
N VAL A 14 -68.81 -22.11 -18.73
CA VAL A 14 -68.10 -20.97 -18.20
C VAL A 14 -67.12 -21.42 -17.07
N SER A 15 -67.53 -22.39 -16.26
CA SER A 15 -66.72 -22.97 -15.21
C SER A 15 -65.55 -23.78 -15.78
N LYS A 16 -65.74 -24.64 -16.76
CA LYS A 16 -64.71 -25.41 -17.46
C LYS A 16 -63.75 -24.50 -18.19
N ARG A 17 -64.17 -23.45 -18.83
CA ARG A 17 -63.33 -22.47 -19.52
C ARG A 17 -62.41 -21.69 -18.54
N ARG A 18 -62.97 -21.28 -17.39
CA ARG A 18 -62.20 -20.62 -16.34
C ARG A 18 -61.15 -21.59 -15.71
N PHE A 19 -61.53 -22.85 -15.53
CA PHE A 19 -60.63 -23.88 -15.04
C PHE A 19 -59.48 -24.15 -16.02
N PHE A 20 -59.73 -24.24 -17.32
CA PHE A 20 -58.69 -24.37 -18.35
C PHE A 20 -57.77 -23.15 -18.42
N ILE A 21 -58.30 -21.94 -18.28
CA ILE A 21 -57.47 -20.71 -18.23
C ILE A 21 -56.57 -20.70 -17.00
N LEU A 22 -57.08 -21.14 -15.84
CA LEU A 22 -56.30 -21.24 -14.60
C LEU A 22 -55.16 -22.27 -14.71
N ILE A 23 -55.43 -23.43 -15.30
CA ILE A 23 -54.44 -24.46 -15.59
C ILE A 23 -53.37 -23.93 -16.57
N MET A 24 -53.78 -23.26 -17.65
CA MET A 24 -52.83 -22.66 -18.60
C MET A 24 -51.95 -21.61 -17.93
N MET A 25 -52.53 -20.72 -17.10
CA MET A 25 -51.78 -19.75 -16.33
C MET A 25 -50.77 -20.41 -15.36
N MET A 26 -51.17 -21.50 -14.71
CA MET A 26 -50.30 -22.26 -13.83
C MET A 26 -49.16 -22.94 -14.59
N PHE A 27 -49.41 -23.47 -15.78
CA PHE A 27 -48.35 -24.00 -16.65
C PHE A 27 -47.41 -22.91 -17.17
N VAL A 28 -47.92 -21.74 -17.54
CA VAL A 28 -47.10 -20.60 -17.95
C VAL A 28 -46.23 -20.10 -16.79
N LEU A 29 -46.80 -20.02 -15.57
CA LEU A 29 -46.04 -19.65 -14.36
C LEU A 29 -44.96 -20.70 -14.01
N LEU A 30 -45.27 -22.00 -14.09
CA LEU A 30 -44.31 -23.08 -13.91
C LEU A 30 -43.20 -23.02 -14.96
N PHE A 31 -43.55 -22.78 -16.21
CA PHE A 31 -42.60 -22.64 -17.31
C PHE A 31 -41.72 -21.39 -17.12
N MET A 32 -42.29 -20.25 -16.73
CA MET A 32 -41.52 -19.06 -16.40
C MET A 32 -40.61 -19.26 -15.18
N PHE A 33 -41.06 -20.02 -14.17
CA PHE A 33 -40.25 -20.37 -13.01
C PHE A 33 -39.06 -21.27 -13.40
N GLN A 34 -39.30 -22.30 -14.22
CA GLN A 34 -38.23 -23.16 -14.76
C GLN A 34 -37.31 -22.39 -15.70
N PHE A 35 -37.84 -21.49 -16.51
CA PHE A 35 -37.04 -20.66 -17.42
C PHE A 35 -36.17 -19.67 -16.64
N THR A 36 -36.70 -19.06 -15.57
CA THR A 36 -35.89 -18.20 -14.66
C THR A 36 -34.83 -18.98 -13.89
N GLN A 37 -35.08 -20.22 -13.49
CA GLN A 37 -34.02 -21.06 -12.89
C GLN A 37 -32.97 -21.46 -13.92
N VAL A 38 -33.35 -21.90 -15.11
CA VAL A 38 -32.43 -22.26 -16.19
C VAL A 38 -31.63 -21.04 -16.68
N VAL A 39 -32.21 -19.86 -16.73
CA VAL A 39 -31.50 -18.60 -17.04
C VAL A 39 -30.58 -18.19 -15.90
N LYS A 40 -30.96 -18.41 -14.62
CA LYS A 40 -30.05 -18.22 -13.46
C LYS A 40 -28.91 -19.24 -13.46
N GLU A 41 -29.16 -20.50 -13.82
CA GLU A 41 -28.12 -21.53 -13.90
C GLU A 41 -27.20 -21.37 -15.12
N ASN A 42 -27.67 -20.82 -16.24
CA ASN A 42 -26.85 -20.55 -17.42
C ASN A 42 -26.13 -19.21 -17.39
N GLY A 43 -26.48 -18.33 -16.47
CA GLY A 43 -25.76 -17.09 -16.19
C GLY A 43 -24.83 -17.28 -15.00
N ASN A 44 -23.80 -18.14 -15.11
CA ASN A 44 -22.79 -18.34 -14.06
C ASN A 44 -21.96 -17.07 -13.88
N THR A 45 -22.55 -16.06 -13.26
CA THR A 45 -21.88 -14.76 -13.01
C THR A 45 -20.66 -14.90 -12.11
N TYR A 46 -20.59 -15.93 -11.27
CA TYR A 46 -19.44 -16.22 -10.42
C TYR A 46 -18.19 -16.69 -11.19
N ASP A 47 -18.37 -17.18 -12.42
CA ASP A 47 -17.27 -17.60 -13.30
C ASP A 47 -16.57 -16.43 -14.01
N THR A 48 -16.98 -15.19 -13.76
CA THR A 48 -16.38 -14.00 -14.38
C THR A 48 -15.66 -13.18 -13.32
N ASN A 49 -14.35 -13.03 -13.46
CA ASN A 49 -13.58 -12.08 -12.69
C ASN A 49 -13.74 -10.67 -13.30
N GLN A 50 -14.50 -9.81 -12.63
CA GLN A 50 -14.77 -8.43 -13.08
C GLN A 50 -13.58 -7.50 -12.90
N TYR A 51 -12.55 -7.91 -12.14
CA TYR A 51 -11.35 -7.13 -11.83
C TYR A 51 -10.16 -7.51 -12.70
N LEU A 52 -10.33 -8.54 -13.57
CA LEU A 52 -9.26 -9.10 -14.37
C LEU A 52 -8.64 -8.04 -15.28
N GLN A 53 -7.34 -7.83 -15.14
CA GLN A 53 -6.57 -6.95 -16.02
C GLN A 53 -6.19 -7.70 -17.32
N LYS A 54 -6.01 -6.94 -18.40
CA LYS A 54 -5.50 -7.49 -19.65
C LYS A 54 -4.02 -7.85 -19.48
N LYS A 55 -3.65 -9.03 -19.94
CA LYS A 55 -2.24 -9.46 -19.95
C LYS A 55 -1.51 -8.86 -21.13
N GLU A 56 -1.12 -7.60 -21.00
CA GLU A 56 -0.37 -6.83 -21.96
C GLU A 56 1.00 -6.47 -21.40
N ASN A 57 1.94 -6.15 -22.28
CA ASN A 57 3.25 -5.67 -21.85
C ASN A 57 3.10 -4.38 -21.05
N ILE A 58 3.72 -4.34 -19.89
CA ILE A 58 3.71 -3.17 -19.01
C ILE A 58 4.55 -2.08 -19.66
N LYS A 59 3.93 -0.94 -19.87
CA LYS A 59 4.62 0.28 -20.29
C LYS A 59 5.27 0.92 -19.06
N THR A 60 6.43 1.52 -19.24
CA THR A 60 7.13 2.34 -18.23
C THR A 60 7.57 3.62 -18.90
N CYS A 61 7.56 4.73 -18.18
CA CYS A 61 8.15 5.97 -18.67
C CYS A 61 9.67 5.84 -18.82
N ASP A 62 10.25 6.67 -19.65
CA ASP A 62 11.70 6.75 -19.86
C ASP A 62 12.29 7.84 -18.95
N LEU A 63 12.85 7.42 -17.82
CA LEU A 63 13.43 8.34 -16.84
C LEU A 63 14.67 9.10 -17.35
N GLU A 64 15.33 8.63 -18.42
CA GLU A 64 16.50 9.32 -18.98
C GLU A 64 16.13 10.63 -19.68
N THR A 65 14.87 10.78 -20.07
CA THR A 65 14.36 11.98 -20.73
C THR A 65 13.66 12.94 -19.76
N SER A 66 13.61 12.62 -18.47
CA SER A 66 13.00 13.48 -17.45
C SER A 66 13.81 14.76 -17.23
N ASP A 67 13.10 15.88 -17.17
CA ASP A 67 13.67 17.18 -16.80
C ASP A 67 13.96 17.29 -15.29
N LYS A 68 13.32 16.43 -14.46
CA LYS A 68 13.55 16.36 -13.03
C LYS A 68 14.73 15.44 -12.74
N THR A 69 15.72 15.96 -12.02
CA THR A 69 16.95 15.23 -11.74
C THR A 69 17.25 15.21 -10.26
N ALA A 70 17.64 14.05 -9.74
CA ALA A 70 18.19 13.89 -8.39
C ALA A 70 19.61 13.31 -8.48
N VAL A 71 20.43 13.60 -7.49
CA VAL A 71 21.77 13.04 -7.36
C VAL A 71 21.85 12.19 -6.10
N PHE A 72 22.39 10.97 -6.24
CA PHE A 72 22.77 10.13 -5.11
C PHE A 72 24.29 10.01 -5.05
N ILE A 73 24.87 10.25 -3.88
CA ILE A 73 26.31 10.12 -3.64
C ILE A 73 26.55 9.10 -2.54
N GLY A 74 27.08 7.95 -2.91
CA GLY A 74 27.29 6.81 -2.02
C GLY A 74 27.37 5.48 -2.75
N GLU A 75 27.17 4.39 -2.04
CA GLU A 75 27.19 3.04 -2.58
C GLU A 75 25.86 2.73 -3.32
N LYS A 76 25.92 2.70 -4.66
CA LYS A 76 24.74 2.51 -5.53
C LYS A 76 23.94 1.24 -5.20
N GLU A 77 24.62 0.12 -4.96
CA GLU A 77 23.97 -1.18 -4.70
C GLU A 77 23.69 -1.40 -3.20
N GLY A 78 24.06 -0.43 -2.35
CA GLY A 78 23.75 -0.43 -0.92
C GLY A 78 22.28 -0.11 -0.63
N ALA A 79 21.87 -0.20 0.63
CA ALA A 79 20.48 0.05 1.07
C ALA A 79 20.01 1.45 0.68
N TYR A 80 20.78 2.49 0.98
CA TYR A 80 20.45 3.88 0.63
C TYR A 80 20.37 4.12 -0.89
N GLY A 81 21.27 3.50 -1.67
CA GLY A 81 21.29 3.63 -3.13
C GLY A 81 20.05 2.99 -3.77
N LYS A 82 19.64 1.82 -3.29
CA LYS A 82 18.43 1.13 -3.73
C LYS A 82 17.17 1.91 -3.36
N MET A 83 17.10 2.44 -2.15
CA MET A 83 16.00 3.29 -1.68
C MET A 83 15.90 4.56 -2.55
N ALA A 84 17.00 5.27 -2.79
CA ALA A 84 17.03 6.46 -3.63
C ALA A 84 16.62 6.15 -5.08
N ALA A 85 17.03 4.99 -5.62
CA ALA A 85 16.64 4.56 -6.96
C ALA A 85 15.13 4.25 -7.06
N GLN A 86 14.54 3.63 -6.04
CA GLN A 86 13.09 3.41 -5.98
C GLN A 86 12.34 4.73 -5.92
N TRP A 87 12.74 5.63 -5.02
CA TRP A 87 12.15 6.96 -4.89
C TRP A 87 12.19 7.75 -6.20
N ALA A 88 13.36 7.84 -6.84
CA ALA A 88 13.50 8.54 -8.11
C ALA A 88 12.62 7.94 -9.21
N GLY A 89 12.56 6.60 -9.28
CA GLY A 89 11.69 5.90 -10.23
C GLY A 89 10.20 6.17 -10.00
N TYR A 90 9.76 6.25 -8.74
CA TYR A 90 8.37 6.52 -8.40
C TYR A 90 7.99 7.99 -8.65
N THR A 91 8.87 8.92 -8.35
CA THR A 91 8.65 10.35 -8.59
C THR A 91 9.02 10.82 -10.00
N LYS A 92 9.36 9.88 -10.90
CA LYS A 92 9.71 10.13 -12.33
C LYS A 92 10.91 11.05 -12.49
N ARG A 93 11.92 10.90 -11.63
CA ARG A 93 13.18 11.64 -11.69
C ARG A 93 14.29 10.81 -12.30
N LYS A 94 15.14 11.44 -13.07
CA LYS A 94 16.44 10.87 -13.46
C LYS A 94 17.36 10.86 -12.24
N LEU A 95 17.94 9.69 -11.91
CA LEU A 95 18.90 9.56 -10.82
C LEU A 95 20.33 9.47 -11.35
N LEU A 96 21.14 10.47 -11.03
CA LEU A 96 22.60 10.44 -11.25
C LEU A 96 23.28 9.89 -10.00
N THR A 97 24.23 8.97 -10.18
CA THR A 97 24.89 8.30 -9.05
C THR A 97 26.40 8.48 -9.11
N PHE A 98 27.00 8.91 -8.00
CA PHE A 98 28.45 9.08 -7.84
C PHE A 98 28.91 8.37 -6.56
N SER A 99 30.18 7.92 -6.51
CA SER A 99 30.72 7.24 -5.33
C SER A 99 31.24 8.24 -4.28
N SER A 100 31.59 9.45 -4.68
CA SER A 100 32.07 10.52 -3.78
C SER A 100 31.61 11.89 -4.25
N ILE A 101 31.57 12.86 -3.34
CA ILE A 101 31.21 14.25 -3.67
C ILE A 101 32.17 14.87 -4.69
N GLN A 102 33.43 14.46 -4.72
CA GLN A 102 34.44 14.96 -5.64
C GLN A 102 34.23 14.52 -7.10
N GLU A 103 33.54 13.40 -7.29
CA GLU A 103 33.20 12.89 -8.63
C GLU A 103 31.95 13.56 -9.20
N CYS A 104 31.13 14.24 -8.37
CA CYS A 104 29.92 14.93 -8.82
C CYS A 104 30.31 16.27 -9.48
N PRO A 105 30.08 16.45 -10.79
CA PRO A 105 30.34 17.73 -11.46
C PRO A 105 29.41 18.81 -10.91
N GLU A 106 29.92 20.02 -10.84
CA GLU A 106 29.20 21.15 -10.26
C GLU A 106 27.95 21.54 -11.06
N ASP A 107 28.00 21.44 -12.39
CA ASP A 107 26.87 21.69 -13.27
C ASP A 107 25.74 20.66 -13.05
N MET A 108 26.06 19.37 -12.92
CA MET A 108 25.09 18.33 -12.60
C MET A 108 24.49 18.49 -11.21
N ALA A 109 25.31 18.92 -10.22
CA ALA A 109 24.81 19.25 -8.90
C ALA A 109 23.85 20.45 -8.92
N ALA A 110 24.14 21.47 -9.72
CA ALA A 110 23.33 22.68 -9.82
C ALA A 110 22.00 22.44 -10.57
N ASP A 111 21.98 21.49 -11.50
CA ASP A 111 20.77 21.12 -12.25
C ASP A 111 19.88 20.11 -11.51
N SER A 112 20.30 19.63 -10.33
CA SER A 112 19.53 18.66 -9.56
C SER A 112 18.58 19.33 -8.57
N ASP A 113 17.39 18.73 -8.38
CA ASP A 113 16.43 19.15 -7.38
C ASP A 113 16.97 18.98 -5.95
N ILE A 114 17.72 17.88 -5.72
CA ILE A 114 18.27 17.53 -4.42
C ILE A 114 19.46 16.57 -4.55
N ILE A 115 20.40 16.65 -3.60
CA ILE A 115 21.49 15.68 -3.46
C ILE A 115 21.24 14.82 -2.23
N ILE A 116 21.12 13.51 -2.45
CA ILE A 116 20.97 12.49 -1.41
C ILE A 116 22.37 11.93 -1.11
N LEU A 117 22.82 12.00 0.13
CA LEU A 117 24.20 11.77 0.47
C LEU A 117 24.36 10.80 1.63
N GLN A 118 25.19 9.78 1.42
CA GLN A 118 25.63 8.84 2.43
C GLN A 118 26.90 9.36 3.10
N LYS A 119 27.04 9.22 4.43
CA LYS A 119 28.19 9.77 5.19
C LYS A 119 29.55 9.32 4.69
N GLU A 120 29.66 8.09 4.19
CA GLU A 120 30.88 7.50 3.66
C GLU A 120 31.39 8.19 2.39
N ALA A 121 30.51 8.90 1.69
CA ALA A 121 30.85 9.67 0.49
C ALA A 121 31.53 11.02 0.80
N VAL A 122 31.65 11.37 2.08
CA VAL A 122 32.31 12.60 2.59
C VAL A 122 33.35 12.23 3.64
N PRO A 123 34.46 11.59 3.26
CA PRO A 123 35.43 11.08 4.21
C PRO A 123 36.34 12.14 4.85
N GLY A 124 36.41 13.35 4.27
CA GLY A 124 37.37 14.36 4.69
C GLY A 124 36.85 15.80 4.76
N ASP A 125 37.66 16.67 5.35
CA ASP A 125 37.34 18.09 5.50
C ASP A 125 37.21 18.83 4.14
N SER A 126 37.99 18.40 3.13
CA SER A 126 37.89 18.97 1.77
C SER A 126 36.53 18.68 1.11
N ASP A 127 35.95 17.52 1.40
CA ASP A 127 34.65 17.11 0.88
C ASP A 127 33.55 17.95 1.52
N LEU A 128 33.67 18.24 2.82
CA LEU A 128 32.77 19.15 3.52
C LEU A 128 32.88 20.60 3.02
N ASP A 129 34.06 21.06 2.64
CA ASP A 129 34.24 22.37 2.02
C ASP A 129 33.51 22.43 0.67
N GLN A 130 33.48 21.35 -0.09
CA GLN A 130 32.70 21.23 -1.33
C GLN A 130 31.17 21.24 -1.06
N VAL A 131 30.71 20.48 -0.06
CA VAL A 131 29.30 20.52 0.39
C VAL A 131 28.90 21.96 0.77
N LEU A 132 29.74 22.65 1.56
CA LEU A 132 29.49 24.04 1.94
C LEU A 132 29.54 25.00 0.75
N ALA A 133 30.37 24.74 -0.26
CA ALA A 133 30.37 25.52 -1.49
C ALA A 133 29.06 25.35 -2.28
N TYR A 134 28.54 24.13 -2.35
CA TYR A 134 27.26 23.84 -3.01
C TYR A 134 26.06 24.43 -2.25
N THR A 135 26.02 24.33 -0.91
CA THR A 135 24.96 24.95 -0.12
C THR A 135 24.92 26.48 -0.24
N ASN A 136 26.08 27.15 -0.42
CA ASN A 136 26.12 28.59 -0.68
C ASN A 136 25.56 29.00 -2.06
N ARG A 137 25.30 28.03 -2.94
CA ARG A 137 24.66 28.22 -4.26
C ARG A 137 23.20 27.78 -4.30
N GLY A 138 22.66 27.41 -3.16
CA GLY A 138 21.26 26.99 -3.05
C GLY A 138 21.02 25.49 -3.27
N ILE A 139 22.06 24.67 -3.47
CA ILE A 139 21.91 23.23 -3.69
C ILE A 139 21.61 22.54 -2.36
N SER A 140 20.44 21.92 -2.25
CA SER A 140 19.96 21.28 -1.02
C SER A 140 20.42 19.84 -0.89
N PHE A 141 20.57 19.38 0.35
CA PHE A 141 21.12 18.05 0.67
C PHE A 141 20.22 17.28 1.63
N VAL A 142 20.22 15.94 1.47
CA VAL A 142 19.72 14.99 2.46
C VAL A 142 20.86 14.09 2.90
N PHE A 143 21.25 14.17 4.17
CA PHE A 143 22.15 13.21 4.80
C PHE A 143 21.33 12.01 5.29
N CYS A 144 21.36 10.90 4.53
CA CYS A 144 20.66 9.66 4.87
C CYS A 144 21.24 8.98 6.12
N SER A 145 22.50 9.23 6.40
CA SER A 145 23.20 8.74 7.59
C SER A 145 24.17 9.80 8.10
N LEU A 146 24.41 9.81 9.41
CA LEU A 146 25.32 10.76 10.06
C LEU A 146 26.65 10.09 10.43
N PRO A 147 27.76 10.84 10.43
CA PRO A 147 29.00 10.37 11.03
C PRO A 147 28.82 10.03 12.51
N ASP A 148 29.79 9.28 13.06
CA ASP A 148 29.79 9.01 14.48
C ASP A 148 29.83 10.31 15.31
N VAL A 149 29.27 10.26 16.51
CA VAL A 149 29.07 11.42 17.37
C VAL A 149 30.38 12.14 17.74
N LYS A 150 31.49 11.40 17.79
CA LYS A 150 32.81 11.99 18.09
C LYS A 150 33.31 12.82 16.92
N THR A 151 33.14 12.32 15.70
CA THR A 151 33.49 13.07 14.49
C THR A 151 32.68 14.37 14.42
N ILE A 152 31.37 14.35 14.66
CA ILE A 152 30.53 15.56 14.71
C ILE A 152 31.00 16.51 15.85
N SER A 153 31.29 15.96 17.04
CA SER A 153 31.76 16.75 18.19
C SER A 153 33.06 17.49 17.91
N MET A 154 34.00 16.83 17.22
CA MET A 154 35.34 17.40 16.96
C MET A 154 35.39 18.31 15.74
N SER A 155 34.53 18.11 14.74
CA SER A 155 34.52 18.88 13.48
C SER A 155 33.51 20.03 13.51
N SER A 156 34.02 21.27 13.53
CA SER A 156 33.14 22.45 13.38
C SER A 156 32.48 22.54 11.99
N ARG A 157 33.11 21.93 10.94
CA ARG A 157 32.55 21.86 9.60
C ARG A 157 31.31 20.96 9.56
N TRP A 158 31.41 19.74 10.13
CA TRP A 158 30.25 18.85 10.25
C TRP A 158 29.10 19.51 11.00
N ARG A 159 29.40 20.13 12.15
CA ARG A 159 28.34 20.84 12.90
C ARG A 159 27.70 21.95 12.09
N LYS A 160 28.49 22.73 11.35
CA LYS A 160 27.98 23.82 10.50
C LYS A 160 27.08 23.28 9.39
N VAL A 161 27.48 22.21 8.68
CA VAL A 161 26.70 21.60 7.59
C VAL A 161 25.39 21.04 8.12
N LEU A 162 25.40 20.39 9.27
CA LEU A 162 24.23 19.74 9.86
C LEU A 162 23.36 20.70 10.73
N GLY A 163 23.77 21.95 10.89
CA GLY A 163 23.06 22.91 11.76
C GLY A 163 23.13 22.54 13.24
N ILE A 164 24.20 21.87 13.68
CA ILE A 164 24.40 21.44 15.07
C ILE A 164 25.25 22.48 15.80
N ARG A 165 24.70 23.04 16.90
CA ARG A 165 25.44 23.94 17.79
C ARG A 165 26.47 23.17 18.60
N GLN A 166 26.02 22.11 19.26
CA GLN A 166 26.89 21.24 20.08
C GLN A 166 26.27 19.86 20.28
N VAL A 167 27.12 18.92 20.65
CA VAL A 167 26.72 17.60 21.13
C VAL A 167 26.46 17.69 22.63
N ARG A 168 25.22 17.54 23.07
CA ARG A 168 24.85 17.53 24.49
C ARG A 168 25.26 16.26 25.20
N GLN A 169 24.96 15.12 24.57
CA GLN A 169 25.32 13.78 25.07
C GLN A 169 25.67 12.87 23.89
N GLU A 170 26.66 12.00 24.08
CA GLU A 170 27.03 11.02 23.05
C GLU A 170 25.92 9.95 22.83
N SER A 171 25.14 9.68 23.88
CA SER A 171 24.01 8.75 23.86
C SER A 171 23.04 9.10 24.98
N VAL A 172 21.75 9.26 24.66
CA VAL A 172 20.67 9.48 25.61
C VAL A 172 19.62 8.39 25.45
N GLU A 173 19.06 7.94 26.57
CA GLU A 173 17.98 6.97 26.59
C GLU A 173 16.64 7.67 26.29
N LEU A 174 15.84 7.06 25.42
CA LEU A 174 14.53 7.57 25.00
C LEU A 174 13.42 6.78 25.65
N THR A 175 12.35 7.46 26.03
CA THR A 175 11.07 6.82 26.43
C THR A 175 10.19 6.51 25.21
N GLY A 176 10.39 7.25 24.12
CA GLY A 176 9.62 7.10 22.90
C GLY A 176 10.10 8.06 21.80
N VAL A 177 9.31 8.16 20.75
CA VAL A 177 9.56 9.03 19.60
C VAL A 177 8.30 9.83 19.28
N ASN A 178 8.45 11.12 18.99
CA ASN A 178 7.37 11.98 18.52
C ASN A 178 7.64 12.39 17.07
N LEU A 179 6.77 11.99 16.17
CA LEU A 179 6.69 12.43 14.78
C LEU A 179 5.65 13.56 14.69
N PHE A 180 6.09 14.76 14.35
CA PHE A 180 5.20 15.91 14.23
C PHE A 180 4.32 15.82 12.97
N ASP A 181 3.16 16.48 13.04
CA ASP A 181 2.25 16.65 11.91
C ASP A 181 2.88 17.42 10.74
N GLY A 182 2.30 17.28 9.55
CA GLY A 182 2.74 17.96 8.34
C GLY A 182 4.02 17.42 7.69
N PHE A 183 4.73 16.44 8.30
CA PHE A 183 5.88 15.78 7.66
C PHE A 183 5.44 14.56 6.87
N LEU A 184 5.02 13.48 7.53
CA LEU A 184 4.37 12.34 6.86
C LEU A 184 2.85 12.49 6.96
N LEU A 185 2.11 11.94 6.00
CA LEU A 185 0.65 11.87 6.05
C LEU A 185 0.15 11.03 7.22
N GLY A 186 -1.08 11.34 7.67
CA GLY A 186 -1.75 10.66 8.78
C GLY A 186 -1.51 11.34 10.13
N GLY A 187 -1.07 12.59 10.12
CA GLY A 187 -0.95 13.47 11.29
C GLY A 187 0.15 13.07 12.28
N GLN A 188 0.18 13.80 13.40
CA GLN A 188 1.13 13.56 14.49
C GLN A 188 1.02 12.14 15.04
N ALA A 189 2.17 11.52 15.37
CA ALA A 189 2.23 10.22 16.02
C ALA A 189 3.23 10.23 17.18
N ILE A 190 2.79 9.72 18.33
CA ILE A 190 3.62 9.53 19.52
C ILE A 190 3.80 8.03 19.73
N TYR A 191 5.04 7.58 19.65
CA TYR A 191 5.45 6.19 19.77
C TYR A 191 6.10 5.99 21.15
N GLU A 192 5.27 5.91 22.17
CA GLU A 192 5.66 5.69 23.57
C GLU A 192 4.80 4.58 24.14
N PRO A 193 5.39 3.45 24.59
CA PRO A 193 4.62 2.33 25.12
C PRO A 193 3.96 2.72 26.43
N ALA A 194 2.64 2.49 26.54
CA ALA A 194 1.86 2.79 27.74
C ALA A 194 2.14 1.80 28.90
N ASP A 195 2.57 0.58 28.59
CA ASP A 195 2.90 -0.47 29.56
C ASP A 195 3.95 -1.45 29.00
N GLU A 196 4.42 -2.37 29.86
CA GLU A 196 5.42 -3.38 29.48
C GLU A 196 4.90 -4.33 28.38
N LYS A 197 3.61 -4.58 28.29
CA LYS A 197 3.03 -5.44 27.25
C LYS A 197 3.09 -4.76 25.90
N GLU A 198 2.72 -3.49 25.81
CA GLU A 198 2.85 -2.71 24.58
C GLU A 198 4.30 -2.56 24.18
N LYS A 199 5.21 -2.39 25.14
CA LYS A 199 6.65 -2.35 24.91
C LYS A 199 7.16 -3.64 24.26
N GLU A 200 6.76 -4.80 24.78
CA GLU A 200 7.13 -6.11 24.20
C GLU A 200 6.52 -6.35 22.82
N GLU A 201 5.29 -5.88 22.58
CA GLU A 201 4.56 -6.14 21.34
C GLU A 201 4.88 -5.13 20.21
N ARG A 202 5.24 -3.87 20.52
CA ARG A 202 5.29 -2.79 19.55
C ARG A 202 6.61 -2.04 19.47
N GLN A 203 7.40 -1.99 20.56
CA GLN A 203 8.62 -1.18 20.60
C GLN A 203 9.75 -1.87 19.83
N ASP A 204 10.14 -1.28 18.70
CA ASP A 204 11.24 -1.73 17.82
C ASP A 204 12.05 -0.55 17.26
N LEU A 205 11.80 0.68 17.76
CA LEU A 205 12.63 1.84 17.46
C LEU A 205 13.87 1.86 18.35
N ALA A 206 14.88 2.63 17.95
CA ALA A 206 16.09 2.81 18.76
C ALA A 206 15.74 3.43 20.11
N ASP A 207 16.17 2.80 21.19
CA ASP A 207 16.00 3.26 22.57
C ASP A 207 17.07 4.25 23.01
N ARG A 208 18.11 4.45 22.20
CA ARG A 208 19.25 5.35 22.46
C ARG A 208 19.74 6.01 21.19
N ILE A 209 19.91 7.34 21.25
CA ILE A 209 20.48 8.12 20.15
C ILE A 209 21.45 9.20 20.69
N PRO A 210 22.34 9.75 19.86
CA PRO A 210 23.06 10.98 20.18
C PRO A 210 22.12 12.16 20.37
N TRP A 211 22.40 13.01 21.37
CA TRP A 211 21.62 14.21 21.61
C TRP A 211 22.37 15.44 21.10
N TYR A 212 21.88 15.99 20.01
CA TYR A 212 22.40 17.22 19.41
C TYR A 212 21.57 18.43 19.84
N GLU A 213 22.21 19.55 20.14
CA GLU A 213 21.57 20.85 20.23
C GLU A 213 21.68 21.53 18.87
N LEU A 214 20.54 21.87 18.27
CA LEU A 214 20.50 22.50 16.96
C LEU A 214 20.73 24.01 17.03
N GLU A 215 21.18 24.59 15.91
CA GLU A 215 21.26 26.04 15.73
C GLU A 215 19.85 26.63 15.63
N ASN A 216 19.73 27.95 15.93
CA ASN A 216 18.47 28.66 15.79
C ASN A 216 18.01 28.65 14.32
N GLY A 217 16.72 28.40 14.09
CA GLY A 217 16.13 28.34 12.75
C GLY A 217 16.15 26.95 12.11
N CYS A 218 16.71 25.94 12.80
CA CYS A 218 16.46 24.55 12.41
C CYS A 218 15.00 24.15 12.74
N LYS A 219 14.42 23.30 11.90
CA LYS A 219 13.09 22.71 12.10
C LYS A 219 13.23 21.20 12.30
N SER A 220 12.73 20.69 13.42
CA SER A 220 12.68 19.25 13.70
C SER A 220 11.32 18.70 13.27
N TYR A 221 11.33 17.54 12.63
CA TYR A 221 10.14 16.81 12.18
C TYR A 221 9.88 15.56 13.02
N MET A 222 10.95 15.03 13.62
CA MET A 222 10.89 13.85 14.46
C MET A 222 11.92 13.98 15.58
N VAL A 223 11.51 13.72 16.81
CA VAL A 223 12.35 13.87 18.01
C VAL A 223 12.22 12.67 18.95
N GLY A 224 13.28 12.36 19.68
CA GLY A 224 13.23 11.39 20.77
C GLY A 224 12.62 12.01 22.03
N MET A 225 11.76 11.28 22.73
CA MET A 225 11.15 11.69 24.00
C MET A 225 12.06 11.28 25.16
N LEU A 226 12.00 12.06 26.22
CA LEU A 226 12.82 11.85 27.42
C LEU A 226 11.93 11.68 28.65
N ALA A 227 12.40 10.93 29.65
CA ALA A 227 11.72 10.79 30.93
C ALA A 227 11.59 12.13 31.71
N ASP A 228 12.42 13.12 31.37
CA ASP A 228 12.32 14.47 31.93
C ASP A 228 11.35 15.33 31.11
N GLU A 229 10.09 15.37 31.53
CA GLU A 229 9.03 16.16 30.92
C GLU A 229 9.26 17.71 30.97
N SER A 230 10.26 18.17 31.71
CA SER A 230 10.59 19.61 31.77
C SER A 230 11.33 20.11 30.52
N VAL A 231 11.84 19.21 29.70
CA VAL A 231 12.53 19.54 28.44
C VAL A 231 11.48 19.91 27.37
N LYS A 232 11.61 21.11 26.83
CA LYS A 232 10.70 21.58 25.77
C LYS A 232 10.90 20.80 24.48
N ASN A 233 9.85 20.62 23.68
CA ASN A 233 9.88 19.91 22.39
C ASN A 233 11.01 20.37 21.47
N GLU A 234 11.31 21.67 21.41
CA GLU A 234 12.36 22.28 20.60
C GLU A 234 13.79 21.89 21.06
N GLN A 235 13.91 21.36 22.26
CA GLN A 235 15.18 20.96 22.88
C GLN A 235 15.37 19.46 22.98
N LEU A 236 14.36 18.67 22.58
CA LEU A 236 14.42 17.22 22.57
C LEU A 236 15.47 16.70 21.58
N PRO A 237 16.01 15.49 21.78
CA PRO A 237 16.98 14.90 20.84
C PRO A 237 16.40 14.80 19.43
N PRO A 238 16.97 15.51 18.42
CA PRO A 238 16.44 15.45 17.06
C PRO A 238 16.77 14.13 16.38
N ILE A 239 15.75 13.58 15.68
CA ILE A 239 15.90 12.39 14.84
C ILE A 239 15.88 12.79 13.37
N VAL A 240 14.91 13.59 12.95
CA VAL A 240 14.85 14.15 11.59
C VAL A 240 14.70 15.65 11.71
N TRP A 241 15.61 16.38 11.06
CA TRP A 241 15.54 17.85 11.07
C TRP A 241 16.06 18.47 9.78
N ARG A 242 15.74 19.75 9.60
CA ARG A 242 16.21 20.61 8.52
C ARG A 242 16.98 21.79 9.09
N ALA A 243 18.17 22.05 8.56
CA ALA A 243 18.94 23.25 8.78
C ALA A 243 18.95 24.15 7.54
N SER A 244 19.06 25.47 7.74
CA SER A 244 19.34 26.43 6.66
C SER A 244 20.84 26.70 6.64
N VAL A 245 21.53 26.34 5.55
CA VAL A 245 22.99 26.45 5.42
C VAL A 245 23.30 27.18 4.11
N GLY A 246 23.82 28.42 4.22
CA GLY A 246 23.92 29.28 3.03
C GLY A 246 22.53 29.60 2.46
N GLU A 247 22.37 29.40 1.18
CA GLU A 247 21.09 29.57 0.46
C GLU A 247 20.27 28.27 0.40
N ALA A 248 20.81 27.15 0.90
CA ALA A 248 20.24 25.82 0.77
C ALA A 248 19.57 25.32 2.05
N LYS A 249 18.79 24.24 1.90
CA LYS A 249 18.30 23.42 3.00
C LYS A 249 19.10 22.13 3.10
N VAL A 250 19.46 21.75 4.32
CA VAL A 250 20.16 20.51 4.62
C VAL A 250 19.31 19.71 5.58
N PHE A 251 18.88 18.54 5.14
CA PHE A 251 18.14 17.58 5.96
C PHE A 251 19.13 16.56 6.54
N ALA A 252 18.88 16.13 7.76
CA ALA A 252 19.67 15.15 8.46
C ALA A 252 18.80 14.13 9.18
N VAL A 253 19.17 12.85 9.08
CA VAL A 253 18.49 11.73 9.69
C VAL A 253 19.41 11.02 10.68
N ASN A 254 19.05 11.06 11.96
CA ASN A 254 19.77 10.46 13.08
C ASN A 254 19.16 9.08 13.38
N GLY A 255 19.59 8.06 12.67
CA GLY A 255 19.08 6.69 12.77
C GLY A 255 19.07 5.99 11.41
N ASP A 256 18.43 4.85 11.35
CA ASP A 256 18.39 3.92 10.21
C ASP A 256 17.10 4.01 9.35
N TYR A 257 16.33 5.08 9.49
CA TYR A 257 15.04 5.26 8.83
C TYR A 257 15.12 5.37 7.29
N MET A 258 16.30 5.60 6.74
CA MET A 258 16.53 5.71 5.30
C MET A 258 17.13 4.44 4.68
N GLU A 259 17.31 3.36 5.46
CA GLU A 259 17.94 2.10 4.99
C GLU A 259 16.97 1.17 4.25
N ASP A 260 15.67 1.44 4.34
CA ASP A 260 14.62 0.67 3.67
C ASP A 260 13.62 1.60 2.97
N CYS A 261 12.49 1.04 2.52
CA CYS A 261 11.43 1.80 1.85
C CYS A 261 10.78 2.89 2.72
N THR A 262 11.08 2.95 4.03
CA THR A 262 10.68 4.07 4.89
C THR A 262 11.30 5.39 4.40
N GLY A 263 12.51 5.36 3.85
CA GLY A 263 13.17 6.53 3.30
C GLY A 263 12.45 7.19 2.11
N ILE A 264 11.62 6.44 1.37
CA ILE A 264 10.93 6.95 0.17
C ILE A 264 10.00 8.11 0.52
N GLY A 265 9.09 7.92 1.49
CA GLY A 265 8.19 8.99 1.89
C GLY A 265 8.87 10.10 2.71
N PHE A 266 10.00 9.80 3.37
CA PHE A 266 10.83 10.83 3.99
C PHE A 266 11.40 11.77 2.93
N LEU A 267 11.87 11.24 1.80
CA LEU A 267 12.35 12.07 0.69
C LEU A 267 11.23 12.94 0.11
N ASP A 268 10.03 12.39 -0.11
CA ASP A 268 8.89 13.19 -0.60
C ASP A 268 8.47 14.28 0.40
N ALA A 269 8.50 13.96 1.69
CA ALA A 269 8.25 14.94 2.75
C ALA A 269 9.33 16.04 2.78
N MET A 270 10.61 15.69 2.57
CA MET A 270 11.71 16.65 2.50
C MET A 270 11.62 17.51 1.24
N MET A 271 11.25 16.92 0.08
CA MET A 271 11.04 17.66 -1.16
C MET A 271 9.92 18.71 -1.02
N SER A 272 8.81 18.34 -0.37
CA SER A 272 7.73 19.30 -0.12
C SER A 272 8.13 20.49 0.74
N GLU A 273 9.18 20.38 1.55
CA GLU A 273 9.74 21.47 2.36
C GLU A 273 10.70 22.39 1.59
N LEU A 274 11.08 22.02 0.35
CA LEU A 274 11.98 22.83 -0.48
C LEU A 274 11.24 23.85 -1.34
N HIS A 275 10.04 23.53 -1.77
CA HIS A 275 9.28 24.30 -2.76
C HIS A 275 7.96 24.81 -2.20
N ARG A 276 7.39 25.83 -2.83
CA ARG A 276 6.05 26.36 -2.52
C ARG A 276 4.97 25.27 -2.62
N TYR A 277 5.13 24.36 -3.56
CA TYR A 277 4.33 23.15 -3.72
C TYR A 277 5.21 22.01 -4.24
N GLU A 278 4.82 20.79 -3.99
CA GLU A 278 5.39 19.60 -4.59
C GLU A 278 4.26 18.72 -5.11
N ILE A 279 4.35 18.27 -6.36
CA ILE A 279 3.39 17.37 -6.98
C ILE A 279 4.11 16.16 -7.57
N TYR A 280 3.61 14.97 -7.27
CA TYR A 280 4.19 13.70 -7.74
C TYR A 280 3.12 12.63 -7.92
N PRO A 281 3.31 11.66 -8.85
CA PRO A 281 2.35 10.61 -9.10
C PRO A 281 2.27 9.62 -7.94
N VAL A 282 1.06 9.08 -7.70
CA VAL A 282 0.79 8.05 -6.69
C VAL A 282 -0.08 6.93 -7.27
N VAL A 283 -0.06 5.76 -6.63
CA VAL A 283 -0.88 4.60 -7.03
C VAL A 283 -2.33 4.76 -6.61
N ASN A 284 -2.55 5.31 -5.41
CA ASN A 284 -3.86 5.45 -4.77
C ASN A 284 -4.61 4.11 -4.66
N ALA A 285 -4.03 3.11 -3.99
CA ALA A 285 -4.61 1.78 -3.81
C ALA A 285 -4.40 1.24 -2.40
N GLN A 286 -5.50 0.89 -1.73
CA GLN A 286 -5.51 0.26 -0.41
C GLN A 286 -6.10 -1.14 -0.55
N SER A 287 -5.25 -2.18 -0.51
CA SER A 287 -5.66 -3.58 -0.68
C SER A 287 -5.66 -4.33 0.65
N MET A 288 -6.68 -5.15 0.86
CA MET A 288 -6.78 -6.08 1.97
C MET A 288 -6.98 -7.50 1.42
N SER A 289 -6.13 -8.43 1.84
CA SER A 289 -6.10 -9.78 1.29
C SER A 289 -5.99 -10.85 2.37
N MET A 290 -6.53 -12.03 2.08
CA MET A 290 -6.37 -13.25 2.87
C MET A 290 -5.51 -14.23 2.08
N ALA A 291 -4.27 -14.43 2.50
CA ALA A 291 -3.42 -15.46 1.93
C ALA A 291 -3.82 -16.85 2.45
N ASN A 292 -3.50 -17.87 1.68
CA ASN A 292 -3.69 -19.28 2.06
C ASN A 292 -5.12 -19.62 2.47
N PHE A 293 -6.10 -19.07 1.73
CA PHE A 293 -7.51 -19.40 1.92
C PHE A 293 -7.75 -20.84 1.44
N SER A 294 -7.75 -21.80 2.39
CA SER A 294 -7.83 -23.25 2.12
C SER A 294 -9.04 -23.91 2.80
N GLY A 295 -10.18 -23.20 2.87
CA GLY A 295 -11.44 -23.71 3.40
C GLY A 295 -12.08 -24.83 2.56
N PHE A 296 -11.33 -25.49 1.66
CA PHE A 296 -11.82 -26.49 0.72
C PHE A 296 -11.52 -27.92 1.15
N ALA A 297 -10.55 -28.13 2.04
CA ALA A 297 -10.17 -29.42 2.58
C ALA A 297 -10.18 -29.41 4.11
N SER A 298 -10.55 -30.53 4.74
CA SER A 298 -10.46 -30.68 6.19
C SER A 298 -9.08 -31.18 6.61
N GLU A 299 -8.06 -30.35 6.36
CA GLU A 299 -6.67 -30.65 6.71
C GLU A 299 -6.45 -30.47 8.24
N ASN A 300 -5.34 -31.05 8.75
CA ASN A 300 -4.91 -30.92 10.15
C ASN A 300 -5.99 -31.25 11.19
N LYS A 301 -6.79 -32.31 10.91
CA LYS A 301 -8.01 -32.63 11.68
C LYS A 301 -7.84 -32.75 13.18
N GLU A 302 -6.76 -33.40 13.64
CA GLU A 302 -6.55 -33.67 15.06
C GLU A 302 -6.33 -32.37 15.82
N LYS A 303 -5.50 -31.47 15.29
CA LYS A 303 -5.20 -30.19 15.92
C LYS A 303 -6.41 -29.27 15.91
N MET A 304 -7.12 -29.22 14.78
CA MET A 304 -8.33 -28.42 14.63
C MET A 304 -9.45 -28.87 15.57
N LYS A 305 -9.66 -30.19 15.70
CA LYS A 305 -10.60 -30.74 16.70
C LYS A 305 -10.20 -30.42 18.13
N THR A 306 -8.90 -30.44 18.44
CA THR A 306 -8.40 -30.13 19.79
C THR A 306 -8.65 -28.67 20.16
N LEU A 307 -8.44 -27.73 19.23
CA LEU A 307 -8.54 -26.29 19.50
C LEU A 307 -9.93 -25.72 19.29
N TYR A 308 -10.66 -26.19 18.28
CA TYR A 308 -11.97 -25.63 17.90
C TYR A 308 -13.13 -26.60 18.12
N SER A 309 -12.85 -27.87 18.48
CA SER A 309 -13.84 -28.97 18.52
C SER A 309 -14.57 -29.17 17.18
N ARG A 310 -13.95 -28.77 16.07
CA ARG A 310 -14.49 -28.79 14.70
C ARG A 310 -13.39 -29.11 13.69
N GLU A 311 -13.78 -29.53 12.51
CA GLU A 311 -12.87 -29.65 11.36
C GLU A 311 -12.63 -28.28 10.69
N SER A 312 -11.52 -28.12 9.98
CA SER A 312 -11.10 -26.86 9.37
C SER A 312 -12.16 -26.25 8.44
N MET A 313 -12.80 -27.04 7.58
CA MET A 313 -13.89 -26.56 6.72
C MET A 313 -15.06 -25.96 7.52
N ALA A 314 -15.42 -26.58 8.65
CA ALA A 314 -16.48 -26.07 9.53
C ALA A 314 -16.03 -24.78 10.25
N VAL A 315 -14.77 -24.70 10.67
CA VAL A 315 -14.19 -23.48 11.24
C VAL A 315 -14.20 -22.34 10.21
N PHE A 316 -13.83 -22.63 8.95
CA PHE A 316 -13.90 -21.65 7.87
C PHE A 316 -15.32 -21.12 7.67
N ARG A 317 -16.28 -22.02 7.47
CA ARG A 317 -17.66 -21.65 7.17
C ARG A 317 -18.34 -20.91 8.31
N ASP A 318 -18.15 -21.39 9.56
CA ASP A 318 -18.96 -20.96 10.71
C ASP A 318 -18.31 -19.84 11.53
N ILE A 319 -17.00 -19.62 11.39
CA ILE A 319 -16.22 -18.68 12.22
C ILE A 319 -15.42 -17.69 11.35
N ILE A 320 -14.51 -18.19 10.48
CA ILE A 320 -13.59 -17.33 9.74
C ILE A 320 -14.34 -16.47 8.72
N TRP A 321 -15.12 -17.09 7.85
CA TRP A 321 -15.82 -16.39 6.76
C TRP A 321 -16.79 -15.31 7.26
N PRO A 322 -17.68 -15.58 8.25
CA PRO A 322 -18.54 -14.54 8.80
C PRO A 322 -17.76 -13.39 9.43
N GLY A 323 -16.65 -13.67 10.13
CA GLY A 323 -15.79 -12.65 10.71
C GLY A 323 -15.16 -11.74 9.64
N LEU A 324 -14.62 -12.32 8.57
CA LEU A 324 -14.07 -11.58 7.43
C LEU A 324 -15.11 -10.69 6.76
N CYS A 325 -16.33 -11.21 6.54
CA CYS A 325 -17.42 -10.45 5.98
C CYS A 325 -17.79 -9.24 6.85
N ALA A 326 -17.89 -9.44 8.16
CA ALA A 326 -18.21 -8.37 9.10
C ALA A 326 -17.12 -7.29 9.13
N ASN A 327 -15.84 -7.67 9.18
CA ASN A 327 -14.72 -6.71 9.15
C ASN A 327 -14.68 -5.92 7.84
N ARG A 328 -14.88 -6.58 6.70
CA ARG A 328 -14.96 -5.93 5.40
C ARG A 328 -16.10 -4.89 5.36
N GLU A 329 -17.28 -5.25 5.87
CA GLU A 329 -18.42 -4.33 5.93
C GLU A 329 -18.13 -3.13 6.85
N GLN A 330 -17.49 -3.36 7.98
CA GLN A 330 -17.13 -2.30 8.94
C GLN A 330 -16.04 -1.37 8.39
N SER A 331 -15.02 -1.90 7.75
CA SER A 331 -13.91 -1.12 7.18
C SER A 331 -14.24 -0.47 5.84
N GLY A 332 -15.34 -0.85 5.18
CA GLY A 332 -15.67 -0.46 3.80
C GLY A 332 -14.65 -0.98 2.77
N GLY A 333 -13.72 -1.86 3.18
CA GLY A 333 -12.66 -2.39 2.35
C GLY A 333 -13.14 -3.34 1.26
N LYS A 334 -12.34 -3.46 0.20
CA LYS A 334 -12.45 -4.55 -0.77
C LYS A 334 -11.54 -5.70 -0.34
N LEU A 335 -11.95 -6.92 -0.64
CA LEU A 335 -11.27 -8.14 -0.18
C LEU A 335 -10.79 -8.96 -1.36
N THR A 336 -9.53 -9.42 -1.31
CA THR A 336 -9.01 -10.47 -2.19
C THR A 336 -8.68 -11.70 -1.36
N CYS A 337 -9.24 -12.86 -1.73
CA CYS A 337 -8.92 -14.14 -1.10
C CYS A 337 -8.04 -14.99 -2.02
N PHE A 338 -6.82 -15.26 -1.61
CA PHE A 338 -5.89 -16.12 -2.35
C PHE A 338 -6.20 -17.59 -2.02
N PHE A 339 -6.92 -18.24 -2.90
CA PHE A 339 -7.34 -19.62 -2.77
C PHE A 339 -6.17 -20.59 -2.88
N SER A 340 -6.12 -21.56 -1.99
CA SER A 340 -5.26 -22.74 -2.08
C SER A 340 -6.14 -23.98 -1.98
N PRO A 341 -6.24 -24.82 -3.01
CA PRO A 341 -7.05 -26.03 -2.95
C PRO A 341 -6.67 -26.91 -1.75
N GLN A 342 -5.38 -27.04 -1.51
CA GLN A 342 -4.78 -27.79 -0.41
C GLN A 342 -3.44 -27.15 -0.05
N MET A 343 -3.10 -27.13 1.23
CA MET A 343 -1.81 -26.64 1.72
C MET A 343 -0.82 -27.77 1.94
N ASP A 344 -1.28 -28.91 2.49
CA ASP A 344 -0.50 -30.11 2.71
C ASP A 344 -0.93 -31.22 1.75
N TYR A 345 -0.15 -31.44 0.71
CA TYR A 345 -0.45 -32.44 -0.33
C TYR A 345 -0.15 -33.87 0.09
N ASP A 346 0.37 -34.09 1.28
CA ASP A 346 0.53 -35.39 1.93
C ASP A 346 -0.65 -35.73 2.84
N ASP A 347 -1.55 -34.77 3.14
CA ASP A 347 -2.81 -35.04 3.84
C ASP A 347 -3.77 -35.81 2.93
N GLU A 348 -4.42 -36.85 3.50
CA GLU A 348 -5.38 -37.71 2.79
C GLU A 348 -6.71 -36.99 2.45
N ASN A 349 -6.97 -35.85 3.06
CA ASN A 349 -8.21 -35.09 2.86
C ASN A 349 -8.13 -34.23 1.59
N LEU A 350 -8.80 -34.69 0.56
CA LEU A 350 -8.86 -34.00 -0.73
C LEU A 350 -9.77 -32.77 -0.67
N PRO A 351 -9.48 -31.73 -1.46
CA PRO A 351 -10.31 -30.55 -1.54
C PRO A 351 -11.67 -30.83 -2.18
N ASP A 352 -12.70 -30.16 -1.68
CA ASP A 352 -14.09 -30.28 -2.13
C ASP A 352 -14.41 -29.21 -3.20
N SER A 353 -14.81 -29.67 -4.38
CA SER A 353 -15.19 -28.81 -5.50
C SER A 353 -16.48 -28.00 -5.25
N GLU A 354 -17.42 -28.50 -4.44
CA GLU A 354 -18.64 -27.77 -4.11
C GLU A 354 -18.32 -26.58 -3.21
N GLN A 355 -17.39 -26.74 -2.25
CA GLN A 355 -16.92 -25.65 -1.40
C GLN A 355 -16.15 -24.59 -2.21
N TRP A 356 -15.37 -25.02 -3.20
CA TRP A 356 -14.70 -24.09 -4.11
C TRP A 356 -15.69 -23.19 -4.84
N ILE A 357 -16.71 -23.78 -5.44
CA ILE A 357 -17.79 -23.05 -6.14
C ILE A 357 -18.59 -22.19 -5.17
N PHE A 358 -18.85 -22.69 -3.95
CA PHE A 358 -19.54 -21.94 -2.91
C PHE A 358 -18.82 -20.62 -2.60
N TYR A 359 -17.52 -20.66 -2.31
CA TYR A 359 -16.76 -19.44 -1.99
C TYR A 359 -16.57 -18.52 -3.20
N LEU A 360 -16.47 -19.03 -4.42
CA LEU A 360 -16.49 -18.16 -5.61
C LEU A 360 -17.80 -17.38 -5.73
N LYS A 361 -18.94 -18.00 -5.42
CA LYS A 361 -20.25 -17.32 -5.37
C LYS A 361 -20.32 -16.28 -4.27
N GLU A 362 -19.89 -16.64 -3.06
CA GLU A 362 -19.86 -15.73 -1.91
C GLU A 362 -18.98 -14.49 -2.19
N LEU A 363 -17.80 -14.68 -2.75
CA LEU A 363 -16.91 -13.56 -3.11
C LEU A 363 -17.56 -12.65 -4.15
N ARG A 364 -18.22 -13.24 -5.17
CA ARG A 364 -18.93 -12.46 -6.18
C ARG A 364 -20.05 -11.62 -5.60
N GLU A 365 -20.87 -12.20 -4.72
CA GLU A 365 -21.98 -11.49 -4.06
C GLU A 365 -21.49 -10.33 -3.19
N LYS A 366 -20.30 -10.46 -2.63
CA LYS A 366 -19.68 -9.43 -1.77
C LYS A 366 -18.76 -8.48 -2.54
N SER A 367 -18.73 -8.51 -3.86
CA SER A 367 -17.82 -7.70 -4.67
C SER A 367 -16.35 -7.84 -4.22
N ALA A 368 -15.94 -9.08 -3.92
CA ALA A 368 -14.60 -9.48 -3.58
C ALA A 368 -13.96 -10.31 -4.71
N GLU A 369 -12.64 -10.46 -4.67
CA GLU A 369 -11.86 -11.16 -5.69
C GLU A 369 -11.33 -12.49 -5.16
N ALA A 370 -11.30 -13.53 -6.03
CA ALA A 370 -10.50 -14.71 -5.81
C ALA A 370 -9.17 -14.60 -6.55
N GLY A 371 -8.07 -14.61 -5.82
CA GLY A 371 -6.71 -14.88 -6.32
C GLY A 371 -6.34 -16.33 -6.11
N ILE A 372 -5.08 -16.69 -6.39
CA ILE A 372 -4.53 -18.01 -6.14
C ILE A 372 -3.32 -17.92 -5.20
N SER A 373 -3.23 -18.79 -4.20
CA SER A 373 -2.03 -18.93 -3.38
C SER A 373 -1.16 -20.06 -3.93
N LEU A 374 0.12 -19.77 -4.11
CA LEU A 374 1.12 -20.73 -4.54
C LEU A 374 2.00 -21.20 -3.37
N ASP A 375 1.72 -20.74 -2.17
CA ASP A 375 2.37 -21.23 -0.95
C ASP A 375 1.88 -22.63 -0.56
N ASN A 376 2.72 -23.39 0.11
CA ASN A 376 2.42 -24.73 0.61
C ASN A 376 3.34 -25.09 1.79
N PHE A 377 3.07 -26.22 2.44
CA PHE A 377 3.99 -26.81 3.42
C PHE A 377 5.12 -27.57 2.72
N GLY A 378 6.07 -26.88 2.18
CA GLY A 378 7.47 -27.16 1.87
C GLY A 378 7.93 -28.48 1.24
N ILE A 379 7.07 -29.48 1.07
CA ILE A 379 7.45 -30.83 0.64
C ILE A 379 7.25 -31.00 -0.87
N ILE A 380 6.32 -30.23 -1.45
CA ILE A 380 6.00 -30.36 -2.87
C ILE A 380 6.73 -29.31 -3.72
N ASP A 381 7.30 -29.75 -4.84
CA ASP A 381 7.85 -28.86 -5.86
C ASP A 381 6.77 -27.90 -6.38
N PRO A 382 7.06 -26.59 -6.55
CA PRO A 382 6.14 -25.58 -7.08
C PRO A 382 5.45 -26.00 -8.38
N LEU A 383 6.16 -26.63 -9.32
CA LEU A 383 5.58 -27.13 -10.56
C LEU A 383 4.56 -28.24 -10.33
N GLN A 384 4.80 -29.10 -9.36
CA GLN A 384 3.87 -30.18 -9.00
C GLN A 384 2.62 -29.62 -8.34
N LYS A 385 2.76 -28.60 -7.45
CA LYS A 385 1.62 -27.91 -6.86
C LYS A 385 0.73 -27.31 -7.95
N VAL A 386 1.29 -26.51 -8.84
CA VAL A 386 0.54 -25.87 -9.94
C VAL A 386 -0.17 -26.90 -10.82
N LYS A 387 0.45 -28.07 -11.07
CA LYS A 387 -0.20 -29.16 -11.82
C LYS A 387 -1.39 -29.75 -11.06
N LYS A 388 -1.21 -30.05 -9.76
CA LYS A 388 -2.29 -30.60 -8.91
C LYS A 388 -3.44 -29.60 -8.80
N ASP A 389 -3.16 -28.32 -8.53
CA ASP A 389 -4.16 -27.27 -8.45
C ASP A 389 -4.90 -27.08 -9.76
N THR A 390 -4.18 -27.10 -10.89
CA THR A 390 -4.80 -27.01 -12.23
C THR A 390 -5.74 -28.18 -12.50
N LEU A 391 -5.37 -29.40 -12.08
CA LEU A 391 -6.24 -30.57 -12.24
C LEU A 391 -7.50 -30.44 -11.37
N PHE A 392 -7.36 -30.04 -10.12
CA PHE A 392 -8.49 -29.83 -9.22
C PHE A 392 -9.44 -28.75 -9.77
N ILE A 393 -8.92 -27.57 -10.16
CA ILE A 393 -9.75 -26.48 -10.70
C ILE A 393 -10.50 -26.92 -11.97
N LYS A 394 -9.88 -27.69 -12.85
CA LYS A 394 -10.56 -28.28 -14.01
C LYS A 394 -11.70 -29.22 -13.61
N GLN A 395 -11.54 -29.98 -12.52
CA GLN A 395 -12.58 -30.89 -12.02
C GLN A 395 -13.79 -30.12 -11.45
N THR A 396 -13.59 -28.91 -10.90
CA THR A 396 -14.69 -28.07 -10.41
C THR A 396 -15.61 -27.58 -11.53
N GLY A 397 -15.17 -27.60 -12.79
CA GLY A 397 -15.88 -27.07 -13.94
C GLY A 397 -15.94 -25.54 -13.99
N SER A 398 -15.32 -24.83 -13.05
CA SER A 398 -15.25 -23.37 -13.04
C SER A 398 -14.39 -22.85 -14.20
N ARG A 399 -14.83 -21.73 -14.78
CA ARG A 399 -14.10 -20.97 -15.83
C ARG A 399 -13.52 -19.67 -15.30
N TYR A 400 -13.52 -19.49 -13.97
CA TYR A 400 -13.00 -18.27 -13.34
C TYR A 400 -11.51 -18.10 -13.68
N LEU A 401 -11.14 -16.88 -14.09
CA LEU A 401 -9.77 -16.51 -14.43
C LEU A 401 -9.17 -15.71 -13.27
N TYR A 402 -8.04 -16.16 -12.77
CA TYR A 402 -7.35 -15.55 -11.64
C TYR A 402 -6.40 -14.44 -12.13
N GLY A 403 -6.61 -13.21 -11.66
CA GLY A 403 -5.76 -12.05 -12.00
C GLY A 403 -4.53 -11.94 -11.10
N ALA A 404 -4.64 -12.36 -9.84
CA ALA A 404 -3.62 -12.19 -8.81
C ALA A 404 -3.15 -13.52 -8.22
N ALA A 405 -1.85 -13.61 -7.90
CA ALA A 405 -1.28 -14.75 -7.18
C ALA A 405 -0.46 -14.30 -5.98
N TYR A 406 -0.62 -15.01 -4.84
CA TYR A 406 0.23 -14.88 -3.66
C TYR A 406 1.37 -15.90 -3.73
N VAL A 407 2.61 -15.42 -3.57
CA VAL A 407 3.81 -16.27 -3.68
C VAL A 407 4.88 -15.79 -2.71
N THR A 408 5.51 -16.71 -1.98
CA THR A 408 6.64 -16.34 -1.12
C THR A 408 7.87 -15.96 -1.97
N LYS A 409 8.71 -15.05 -1.44
CA LYS A 409 9.93 -14.58 -2.12
C LYS A 409 10.82 -15.74 -2.58
N ALA A 410 10.97 -16.78 -1.74
CA ALA A 410 11.80 -17.95 -2.05
C ALA A 410 11.29 -18.80 -3.23
N GLN A 411 10.00 -18.72 -3.54
CA GLN A 411 9.34 -19.54 -4.55
C GLN A 411 9.09 -18.80 -5.87
N LYS A 412 9.25 -17.46 -5.87
CA LYS A 412 8.89 -16.58 -6.99
C LYS A 412 9.41 -17.07 -8.34
N ALA A 413 10.73 -17.26 -8.48
CA ALA A 413 11.33 -17.65 -9.76
C ALA A 413 10.85 -19.02 -10.28
N ALA A 414 10.55 -19.95 -9.37
CA ALA A 414 10.05 -21.28 -9.73
C ALA A 414 8.61 -21.22 -10.26
N TYR A 415 7.78 -20.31 -9.74
CA TYR A 415 6.37 -20.19 -10.13
C TYR A 415 6.14 -19.41 -11.42
N GLU A 416 6.99 -18.46 -11.78
CA GLU A 416 6.83 -17.64 -13.00
C GLU A 416 6.70 -18.50 -14.26
N ASN A 417 7.57 -19.51 -14.43
CA ASN A 417 7.50 -20.43 -15.55
C ASN A 417 6.27 -21.34 -15.50
N ALA A 418 5.81 -21.70 -14.31
CA ALA A 418 4.66 -22.58 -14.12
C ALA A 418 3.34 -21.86 -14.44
N LEU A 419 3.20 -20.60 -14.03
CA LEU A 419 2.01 -19.78 -14.27
C LEU A 419 1.76 -19.54 -15.76
N SER A 420 2.81 -19.36 -16.56
CA SER A 420 2.67 -19.11 -18.00
C SER A 420 2.07 -20.29 -18.78
N GLN A 421 2.15 -21.53 -18.25
CA GLN A 421 1.75 -22.78 -18.92
C GLN A 421 0.52 -23.46 -18.29
N SER A 422 -0.10 -22.85 -17.28
CA SER A 422 -1.15 -23.48 -16.46
C SER A 422 -2.53 -22.83 -16.66
N ALA A 423 -3.53 -23.30 -15.87
CA ALA A 423 -4.84 -22.64 -15.74
C ALA A 423 -4.73 -21.23 -15.14
N PHE A 424 -3.57 -20.86 -14.59
CA PHE A 424 -3.27 -19.54 -14.01
C PHE A 424 -2.56 -18.60 -14.99
N SER A 425 -2.60 -18.89 -16.28
CA SER A 425 -1.97 -18.05 -17.32
C SER A 425 -2.53 -16.64 -17.43
N SER A 426 -3.70 -16.38 -16.81
CA SER A 426 -4.34 -15.07 -16.70
C SER A 426 -3.80 -14.21 -15.55
N VAL A 427 -2.90 -14.73 -14.71
CA VAL A 427 -2.29 -13.94 -13.63
C VAL A 427 -1.46 -12.81 -14.21
N THR A 428 -1.71 -11.60 -13.73
CA THR A 428 -1.07 -10.35 -14.16
C THR A 428 -0.30 -9.67 -13.05
N THR A 429 -0.51 -10.09 -11.78
CA THR A 429 0.19 -9.52 -10.62
C THR A 429 0.56 -10.58 -9.59
N LEU A 430 1.74 -10.43 -8.98
CA LEU A 430 2.25 -11.25 -7.89
C LEU A 430 2.27 -10.42 -6.60
N VAL A 431 1.77 -11.02 -5.52
CA VAL A 431 1.78 -10.45 -4.16
C VAL A 431 2.70 -11.30 -3.28
N GLY A 432 3.56 -10.66 -2.50
CA GLY A 432 4.45 -11.36 -1.57
C GLY A 432 5.38 -10.44 -0.76
N ASP A 433 6.27 -11.06 0.01
CA ASP A 433 7.22 -10.36 0.87
C ASP A 433 8.44 -9.87 0.06
N TYR A 434 8.27 -8.75 -0.64
CA TYR A 434 9.33 -8.11 -1.45
C TYR A 434 9.76 -6.75 -0.90
N LEU A 435 9.18 -6.30 0.20
CA LEU A 435 9.23 -4.93 0.68
C LEU A 435 10.65 -4.37 0.88
N GLU A 436 11.60 -5.20 1.29
CA GLU A 436 13.01 -4.81 1.43
C GLU A 436 13.67 -4.49 0.08
N ASP A 437 13.28 -5.18 -0.98
CA ASP A 437 13.87 -5.01 -2.31
C ASP A 437 13.06 -4.03 -3.16
N THR A 438 11.72 -4.06 -3.04
CA THR A 438 10.82 -3.21 -3.84
C THR A 438 9.41 -3.16 -3.24
N VAL A 439 8.73 -2.03 -3.38
CA VAL A 439 7.31 -1.87 -2.97
C VAL A 439 6.39 -2.30 -4.10
N ILE A 440 6.58 -1.71 -5.26
CA ILE A 440 5.86 -2.04 -6.49
C ILE A 440 6.86 -2.04 -7.65
N ALA A 441 6.70 -2.98 -8.59
CA ALA A 441 7.57 -3.04 -9.75
C ALA A 441 6.91 -3.78 -10.93
N LYS A 442 7.54 -3.64 -12.08
CA LYS A 442 7.32 -4.51 -13.24
C LYS A 442 8.11 -5.81 -13.05
N GLU A 443 7.48 -6.95 -13.32
CA GLU A 443 8.10 -8.26 -13.34
C GLU A 443 7.97 -8.91 -14.72
N GLY A 444 9.11 -9.18 -15.34
CA GLY A 444 9.13 -9.65 -16.72
C GLY A 444 8.45 -8.67 -17.68
N ALA A 445 7.73 -9.17 -18.67
CA ALA A 445 7.10 -8.33 -19.68
C ALA A 445 5.70 -7.84 -19.29
N ALA A 446 4.92 -8.67 -18.56
CA ALA A 446 3.46 -8.48 -18.45
C ALA A 446 2.91 -8.64 -17.02
N MET A 447 3.75 -8.83 -16.02
CA MET A 447 3.34 -8.95 -14.61
C MET A 447 3.85 -7.80 -13.78
N THR A 448 3.10 -7.43 -12.76
CA THR A 448 3.53 -6.50 -11.70
C THR A 448 3.85 -7.25 -10.42
N LEU A 449 4.66 -6.63 -9.56
CA LEU A 449 4.88 -7.02 -8.17
C LEU A 449 4.18 -6.03 -7.26
N GLN A 450 3.55 -6.57 -6.21
CA GLN A 450 2.93 -5.83 -5.12
C GLN A 450 3.47 -6.38 -3.80
N ALA A 451 4.30 -5.61 -3.10
CA ALA A 451 4.80 -6.04 -1.81
C ALA A 451 3.69 -6.02 -0.75
N VAL A 452 3.77 -6.97 0.18
CA VAL A 452 2.99 -6.94 1.42
C VAL A 452 3.55 -5.85 2.31
N THR A 453 2.74 -4.85 2.66
CA THR A 453 3.17 -3.73 3.51
C THR A 453 2.95 -4.02 5.00
N SER A 454 1.99 -4.88 5.34
CA SER A 454 1.72 -5.34 6.69
C SER A 454 1.01 -6.70 6.68
N ASN A 455 1.26 -7.50 7.73
CA ASN A 455 0.50 -8.75 7.97
C ASN A 455 -0.83 -8.52 8.68
N GLY A 456 -1.12 -7.28 9.07
CA GLY A 456 -2.33 -6.87 9.76
C GLY A 456 -2.47 -7.32 11.22
N ILE A 457 -1.62 -8.21 11.71
CA ILE A 457 -1.67 -8.76 13.08
C ILE A 457 -0.70 -8.03 14.00
N SER A 458 0.57 -7.96 13.62
CA SER A 458 1.57 -7.14 14.28
C SER A 458 1.49 -5.71 13.73
N HIS A 459 1.73 -4.74 14.58
CA HIS A 459 1.81 -3.34 14.18
C HIS A 459 2.80 -2.63 15.11
N THR A 460 4.07 -2.77 14.77
CA THR A 460 5.15 -2.14 15.52
C THR A 460 5.23 -0.65 15.21
N TYR A 461 5.99 0.09 15.99
CA TYR A 461 6.18 1.52 15.76
C TYR A 461 6.94 1.80 14.45
N ARG A 462 7.92 0.94 14.12
CA ARG A 462 8.62 1.04 12.83
C ARG A 462 7.69 0.73 11.65
N GLU A 463 6.83 -0.28 11.77
CA GLU A 463 5.81 -0.58 10.75
C GLU A 463 4.83 0.60 10.55
N ASP A 464 4.43 1.30 11.62
CA ASP A 464 3.57 2.48 11.51
C ASP A 464 4.27 3.62 10.76
N ILE A 465 5.52 3.94 11.11
CA ILE A 465 6.31 4.96 10.40
C ILE A 465 6.48 4.58 8.92
N ARG A 466 6.79 3.32 8.64
CA ARG A 466 6.92 2.82 7.26
C ARG A 466 5.59 2.90 6.50
N MET A 467 4.48 2.54 7.13
CA MET A 467 3.15 2.68 6.54
C MET A 467 2.85 4.15 6.21
N LYS A 468 3.06 5.08 7.15
CA LYS A 468 2.89 6.53 6.91
C LYS A 468 3.78 7.01 5.76
N SER A 469 5.02 6.54 5.69
CA SER A 469 5.94 6.84 4.60
C SER A 469 5.41 6.36 3.24
N LEU A 470 4.97 5.11 3.14
CA LEU A 470 4.43 4.56 1.88
C LEU A 470 3.10 5.21 1.48
N GLN A 471 2.27 5.60 2.44
CA GLN A 471 1.06 6.38 2.16
C GLN A 471 1.43 7.78 1.65
N THR A 472 2.46 8.41 2.22
CA THR A 472 2.95 9.73 1.77
C THR A 472 3.49 9.67 0.35
N SER A 473 4.24 8.64 -0.01
CA SER A 473 4.91 8.53 -1.31
C SER A 473 4.02 7.96 -2.41
N LEU A 474 3.22 6.96 -2.10
CA LEU A 474 2.51 6.16 -3.11
C LEU A 474 1.00 6.13 -2.92
N ALA A 475 0.48 6.65 -1.79
CA ALA A 475 -0.91 6.42 -1.38
C ALA A 475 -1.28 4.92 -1.47
N TYR A 476 -0.37 4.05 -1.00
CA TYR A 476 -0.43 2.61 -1.21
C TYR A 476 -0.25 1.81 0.07
N SER A 477 -1.12 0.83 0.25
CA SER A 477 -0.92 -0.26 1.21
C SER A 477 -1.48 -1.58 0.67
N ASN A 478 -0.83 -2.68 1.06
CA ASN A 478 -1.26 -4.04 0.75
C ASN A 478 -1.14 -4.89 2.02
N ILE A 479 -2.26 -5.08 2.68
CA ILE A 479 -2.34 -5.79 3.95
C ILE A 479 -2.73 -7.23 3.65
N VAL A 480 -1.91 -8.19 4.06
CA VAL A 480 -2.14 -9.60 3.80
C VAL A 480 -2.17 -10.39 5.10
N PHE A 481 -3.36 -10.82 5.51
CA PHE A 481 -3.56 -11.71 6.64
C PHE A 481 -3.38 -13.17 6.18
N ASP A 482 -2.38 -13.87 6.75
CA ASP A 482 -2.09 -15.25 6.38
C ASP A 482 -2.90 -16.23 7.25
N LEU A 483 -3.80 -16.98 6.63
CA LEU A 483 -4.64 -17.97 7.29
C LEU A 483 -3.90 -19.27 7.63
N LYS A 484 -2.67 -19.44 7.15
CA LYS A 484 -1.84 -20.62 7.42
C LYS A 484 -1.63 -20.82 8.93
N GLN A 485 -1.35 -19.75 9.67
CA GLN A 485 -1.14 -19.81 11.12
C GLN A 485 -2.38 -20.33 11.87
N ILE A 486 -3.58 -19.95 11.42
CA ILE A 486 -4.85 -20.36 12.03
C ILE A 486 -5.18 -21.84 11.78
N LEU A 487 -4.86 -22.31 10.57
CA LEU A 487 -5.14 -23.69 10.16
C LEU A 487 -4.10 -24.69 10.65
N TRP A 488 -2.88 -24.23 10.90
CA TRP A 488 -1.80 -24.99 11.53
C TRP A 488 -1.31 -24.32 12.82
N PRO A 489 -2.21 -24.10 13.78
CA PRO A 489 -1.89 -23.40 15.02
C PRO A 489 -0.89 -24.19 15.84
N GLN A 490 0.15 -23.53 16.35
CA GLN A 490 1.12 -24.12 17.27
C GLN A 490 0.65 -23.97 18.71
N GLU A 491 0.06 -22.82 19.04
CA GLU A 491 -0.36 -22.45 20.38
C GLU A 491 -1.82 -21.94 20.40
N LYS A 492 -2.36 -21.73 21.60
CA LYS A 492 -3.71 -21.15 21.75
C LYS A 492 -3.83 -19.72 21.26
N LYS A 493 -2.72 -18.97 21.25
CA LYS A 493 -2.68 -17.61 20.72
C LYS A 493 -2.85 -17.55 19.19
N ASP A 494 -2.62 -18.67 18.48
CA ASP A 494 -2.80 -18.76 17.03
C ASP A 494 -4.27 -18.98 16.62
N ARG A 495 -5.20 -19.00 17.61
CA ARG A 495 -6.62 -19.13 17.31
C ARG A 495 -7.16 -17.91 16.58
N TRP A 496 -8.10 -18.17 15.68
CA TRP A 496 -8.78 -17.13 14.89
C TRP A 496 -9.22 -15.94 15.73
N GLU A 497 -9.92 -16.19 16.85
CA GLU A 497 -10.51 -15.12 17.66
C GLU A 497 -9.43 -14.17 18.19
N VAL A 498 -8.25 -14.68 18.54
CA VAL A 498 -7.13 -13.87 19.06
C VAL A 498 -6.46 -13.07 17.95
N LEU A 499 -6.13 -13.72 16.84
CA LEU A 499 -5.42 -13.08 15.74
C LEU A 499 -6.32 -12.10 14.98
N PHE A 500 -7.58 -12.45 14.81
CA PHE A 500 -8.55 -11.61 14.12
C PHE A 500 -8.94 -10.37 14.92
N GLU A 501 -8.99 -10.45 16.26
CA GLU A 501 -9.19 -9.29 17.10
C GLU A 501 -8.07 -8.25 16.90
N LYS A 502 -6.81 -8.71 16.86
CA LYS A 502 -5.67 -7.85 16.55
C LYS A 502 -5.79 -7.24 15.13
N PHE A 503 -6.09 -8.06 14.13
CA PHE A 503 -6.27 -7.61 12.75
C PHE A 503 -7.37 -6.56 12.62
N ALA A 504 -8.55 -6.81 13.19
CA ALA A 504 -9.67 -5.88 13.14
C ALA A 504 -9.37 -4.58 13.89
N SER A 505 -8.71 -4.66 15.06
CA SER A 505 -8.28 -3.49 15.81
C SER A 505 -7.30 -2.64 15.02
N ASN A 506 -6.26 -3.25 14.42
CA ASN A 506 -5.27 -2.55 13.62
C ASN A 506 -5.91 -1.89 12.40
N THR A 507 -6.76 -2.61 11.67
CA THR A 507 -7.48 -2.08 10.50
C THR A 507 -8.33 -0.85 10.87
N ASN A 508 -9.02 -0.90 11.99
CA ASN A 508 -9.91 0.18 12.41
C ASN A 508 -9.18 1.37 13.07
N THR A 509 -8.00 1.17 13.60
CA THR A 509 -7.28 2.20 14.36
C THR A 509 -6.22 2.90 13.50
N PHE A 510 -5.32 2.13 12.90
CA PHE A 510 -4.13 2.69 12.25
C PHE A 510 -4.38 3.04 10.78
N TRP A 511 -5.21 2.29 10.06
CA TRP A 511 -5.43 2.53 8.63
C TRP A 511 -6.62 3.46 8.33
N LYS A 512 -7.41 3.77 9.34
CA LYS A 512 -8.52 4.72 9.21
C LYS A 512 -8.05 6.15 8.85
N ALA A 513 -6.86 6.54 9.27
CA ALA A 513 -6.29 7.84 8.90
C ALA A 513 -6.12 8.04 7.38
N PHE A 514 -6.13 6.94 6.62
CA PHE A 514 -5.96 6.93 5.17
C PHE A 514 -7.25 6.54 4.41
N ASP A 515 -8.42 6.71 5.03
CA ASP A 515 -9.72 6.38 4.41
C ASP A 515 -10.06 7.22 3.17
N CYS A 516 -9.36 8.35 2.96
CA CYS A 516 -9.45 9.17 1.76
C CYS A 516 -8.88 8.49 0.51
N PHE A 517 -8.00 7.50 0.68
CA PHE A 517 -7.45 6.73 -0.43
C PHE A 517 -8.38 5.59 -0.84
N GLU A 518 -8.34 5.26 -2.13
CA GLU A 518 -9.24 4.30 -2.74
C GLU A 518 -8.98 2.85 -2.29
N LYS A 519 -10.02 2.18 -1.82
CA LYS A 519 -9.99 0.77 -1.48
C LYS A 519 -10.14 -0.09 -2.71
N THR A 520 -9.21 -1.01 -2.93
CA THR A 520 -9.08 -1.82 -4.14
C THR A 520 -8.99 -3.31 -3.83
N THR A 521 -9.40 -4.14 -4.78
CA THR A 521 -8.89 -5.50 -4.85
C THR A 521 -7.44 -5.48 -5.36
N VAL A 522 -6.75 -6.61 -5.26
CA VAL A 522 -5.36 -6.69 -5.76
C VAL A 522 -5.28 -6.51 -7.28
N SER A 523 -6.24 -7.02 -8.04
CA SER A 523 -6.27 -6.80 -9.49
C SER A 523 -6.67 -5.39 -9.89
N GLU A 524 -7.49 -4.68 -9.11
CA GLU A 524 -7.72 -3.24 -9.32
C GLU A 524 -6.46 -2.43 -9.02
N ALA A 525 -5.73 -2.78 -7.95
CA ALA A 525 -4.42 -2.19 -7.64
C ALA A 525 -3.41 -2.45 -8.77
N ASP A 526 -3.40 -3.65 -9.39
CA ASP A 526 -2.57 -3.95 -10.56
C ASP A 526 -2.85 -2.97 -11.72
N GLY A 527 -4.11 -2.69 -12.02
CA GLY A 527 -4.48 -1.70 -13.05
C GLY A 527 -3.91 -0.31 -12.74
N ARG A 528 -4.05 0.15 -11.50
CA ARG A 528 -3.49 1.43 -11.05
C ARG A 528 -1.97 1.47 -11.07
N ILE A 529 -1.31 0.41 -10.65
CA ILE A 529 0.15 0.29 -10.73
C ILE A 529 0.62 0.34 -12.18
N ARG A 530 -0.07 -0.29 -13.12
CA ARG A 530 0.25 -0.22 -14.55
C ARG A 530 0.12 1.19 -15.09
N SER A 531 -0.96 1.90 -14.72
CA SER A 531 -1.14 3.32 -15.07
C SER A 531 -0.04 4.18 -14.45
N PHE A 532 0.26 4.01 -13.18
CA PHE A 532 1.34 4.70 -12.46
C PHE A 532 2.72 4.47 -13.09
N LEU A 533 3.06 3.22 -13.47
CA LEU A 533 4.35 2.91 -14.09
C LEU A 533 4.48 3.50 -15.50
N ALA A 534 3.36 3.57 -16.24
CA ALA A 534 3.31 4.10 -17.60
C ALA A 534 3.26 5.62 -17.66
N SER A 535 2.73 6.28 -16.60
CA SER A 535 2.56 7.74 -16.60
C SER A 535 3.87 8.47 -16.46
N ASP A 536 3.94 9.60 -17.15
CA ASP A 536 4.94 10.64 -17.00
C ASP A 536 4.25 12.00 -16.86
N TYR A 537 4.94 13.01 -16.33
CA TYR A 537 4.32 14.31 -16.09
C TYR A 537 5.34 15.44 -16.10
N GLU A 538 4.84 16.61 -16.47
CA GLU A 538 5.52 17.89 -16.34
C GLU A 538 4.62 18.86 -15.57
N ASP A 539 5.19 19.66 -14.70
CA ASP A 539 4.47 20.71 -13.99
C ASP A 539 5.19 22.05 -14.07
N SER A 540 4.41 23.10 -14.03
CA SER A 540 4.91 24.49 -13.99
C SER A 540 3.95 25.35 -13.20
N CYS A 541 4.47 26.42 -12.58
CA CYS A 541 3.66 27.38 -11.84
C CYS A 541 3.87 28.81 -12.37
N GLU A 542 2.79 29.42 -12.83
CA GLU A 542 2.76 30.81 -13.24
C GLU A 542 1.88 31.63 -12.28
N GLY A 543 2.50 32.43 -11.41
CA GLY A 543 1.79 33.13 -10.34
C GLY A 543 1.20 32.15 -9.34
N ASP A 544 -0.14 32.03 -9.29
CA ASP A 544 -0.86 31.12 -8.40
C ASP A 544 -1.48 29.93 -9.18
N THR A 545 -1.08 29.74 -10.43
CA THR A 545 -1.64 28.71 -11.30
C THR A 545 -0.62 27.63 -11.57
N ILE A 546 -0.89 26.41 -11.11
CA ILE A 546 -0.13 25.21 -11.44
C ILE A 546 -0.75 24.62 -12.70
N ARG A 547 0.08 24.34 -13.69
CA ARG A 547 -0.24 23.56 -14.87
C ARG A 547 0.46 22.22 -14.78
N LEU A 548 -0.30 21.15 -14.90
CA LEU A 548 0.19 19.77 -14.88
C LEU A 548 -0.16 19.13 -16.23
N THR A 549 0.85 18.70 -16.97
CA THR A 549 0.70 17.93 -18.20
C THR A 549 1.03 16.48 -17.92
N VAL A 550 0.09 15.58 -18.18
CA VAL A 550 0.24 14.14 -17.92
C VAL A 550 0.29 13.40 -19.24
N SER A 551 1.23 12.48 -19.40
CA SER A 551 1.42 11.65 -20.58
C SER A 551 1.55 10.17 -20.23
N GLY A 552 1.45 9.29 -21.23
CA GLY A 552 1.73 7.85 -21.09
C GLY A 552 0.60 6.97 -20.55
N ALA A 553 -0.37 7.51 -19.82
CA ALA A 553 -1.35 6.73 -19.07
C ALA A 553 -2.79 6.73 -19.64
N PHE A 554 -3.13 7.58 -20.61
CA PHE A 554 -4.52 7.81 -20.99
C PHE A 554 -5.05 6.84 -22.07
N ASP A 555 -5.72 5.76 -21.59
CA ASP A 555 -6.78 5.05 -22.36
C ASP A 555 -8.14 5.19 -21.63
N GLY A 556 -8.39 6.35 -21.00
CA GLY A 556 -9.61 6.65 -20.24
C GLY A 556 -9.52 6.34 -18.74
N GLU A 557 -8.34 6.00 -18.22
CA GLU A 557 -8.11 5.80 -16.80
C GLU A 557 -7.62 7.09 -16.12
N THR A 558 -8.02 7.28 -14.86
CA THR A 558 -7.57 8.40 -14.02
C THR A 558 -6.13 8.17 -13.57
N THR A 559 -5.27 9.16 -13.75
CA THR A 559 -3.93 9.19 -13.15
C THR A 559 -3.96 9.98 -11.85
N TRP A 560 -3.33 9.45 -10.82
CA TRP A 560 -3.38 10.01 -9.49
C TRP A 560 -2.08 10.70 -9.12
N PHE A 561 -2.20 11.87 -8.47
CA PHE A 561 -1.07 12.63 -7.94
C PHE A 561 -1.35 13.04 -6.51
N LEU A 562 -0.30 13.20 -5.72
CA LEU A 562 -0.36 13.90 -4.46
C LEU A 562 0.26 15.29 -4.67
N LEU A 563 -0.46 16.32 -4.23
CA LEU A 563 -0.01 17.71 -4.23
C LEU A 563 0.13 18.15 -2.77
N ARG A 564 1.30 18.63 -2.40
CA ARG A 564 1.58 19.17 -1.07
C ARG A 564 1.89 20.67 -1.17
N THR A 565 1.32 21.44 -0.26
CA THR A 565 1.53 22.89 -0.12
C THR A 565 1.81 23.22 1.35
N HIS A 566 2.34 24.40 1.65
CA HIS A 566 2.63 24.78 3.03
C HIS A 566 1.50 25.58 3.68
N GLU A 567 1.04 26.65 3.02
CA GLU A 567 0.11 27.63 3.61
C GLU A 567 -1.00 28.00 2.61
N GLU A 568 -1.20 27.17 1.58
CA GLU A 568 -2.10 27.52 0.49
C GLU A 568 -3.14 26.42 0.27
N GLU A 569 -4.39 26.83 0.19
CA GLU A 569 -5.47 25.97 -0.28
C GLU A 569 -5.37 25.77 -1.79
N VAL A 570 -5.86 24.63 -2.27
CA VAL A 570 -5.84 24.27 -3.68
C VAL A 570 -7.24 24.15 -4.24
N GLU A 571 -7.47 24.72 -5.42
CA GLU A 571 -8.71 24.61 -6.17
C GLU A 571 -8.43 23.98 -7.55
N ALA A 572 -9.20 22.95 -7.93
CA ALA A 572 -9.18 22.45 -9.30
C ALA A 572 -9.93 23.41 -10.23
N VAL A 573 -9.23 23.89 -11.27
CA VAL A 573 -9.83 24.77 -12.29
C VAL A 573 -10.32 23.96 -13.48
N SER A 574 -9.51 22.99 -13.96
CA SER A 574 -9.87 22.12 -15.08
C SER A 574 -9.06 20.82 -15.09
N GLY A 575 -9.62 19.78 -15.69
CA GLY A 575 -8.93 18.52 -16.00
C GLY A 575 -8.77 17.55 -14.84
N ALA A 576 -9.09 17.94 -13.60
CA ALA A 576 -8.95 17.10 -12.41
C ALA A 576 -10.08 17.30 -11.40
N SER A 577 -10.21 16.36 -10.48
CA SER A 577 -10.91 16.54 -9.20
C SER A 577 -9.92 16.43 -8.04
N LEU A 578 -10.23 17.10 -6.93
CA LEU A 578 -9.40 17.16 -5.72
C LEU A 578 -10.12 16.51 -4.54
N ILE A 579 -9.34 15.82 -3.72
CA ILE A 579 -9.75 15.31 -2.42
C ILE A 579 -8.71 15.81 -1.42
N GLU A 580 -9.12 16.57 -0.42
CA GLU A 580 -8.23 16.96 0.67
C GLU A 580 -7.92 15.73 1.53
N VAL A 581 -6.65 15.43 1.71
CA VAL A 581 -6.16 14.31 2.51
C VAL A 581 -5.95 14.76 3.96
N GLU A 582 -5.25 15.88 4.11
CA GLU A 582 -5.03 16.61 5.36
C GLU A 582 -4.64 18.05 5.00
N GLU A 583 -4.48 18.92 5.99
CA GLU A 583 -4.08 20.31 5.78
C GLU A 583 -2.81 20.41 4.92
N GLY A 584 -2.90 21.11 3.80
CA GLY A 584 -1.79 21.27 2.85
C GLY A 584 -1.48 20.04 2.00
N ALA A 585 -2.30 18.97 2.04
CA ALA A 585 -2.10 17.79 1.21
C ALA A 585 -3.39 17.39 0.46
N TYR A 586 -3.29 17.25 -0.85
CA TYR A 586 -4.42 17.00 -1.75
C TYR A 586 -4.13 15.84 -2.69
N LEU A 587 -5.09 14.92 -2.78
CA LEU A 587 -5.10 13.88 -3.82
C LEU A 587 -5.75 14.45 -5.08
N VAL A 588 -5.00 14.47 -6.17
CA VAL A 588 -5.39 15.01 -7.47
C VAL A 588 -5.74 13.84 -8.40
N ALA A 589 -6.98 13.75 -8.80
CA ALA A 589 -7.44 12.79 -9.81
C ALA A 589 -7.41 13.46 -11.19
N ALA A 590 -6.34 13.29 -11.94
CA ALA A 590 -6.19 13.80 -13.30
C ALA A 590 -7.03 12.96 -14.27
N ASN A 591 -8.07 13.59 -14.83
CA ASN A 591 -9.00 12.95 -15.76
C ASN A 591 -8.75 13.37 -17.23
N GLN A 592 -7.81 14.30 -17.43
CA GLN A 592 -7.38 14.82 -18.72
C GLN A 592 -5.86 14.99 -18.74
N ALA A 593 -5.27 15.04 -19.93
CA ALA A 593 -3.83 15.25 -20.11
C ALA A 593 -3.36 16.61 -19.59
N GLU A 594 -4.21 17.63 -19.69
CA GLU A 594 -3.94 18.98 -19.23
C GLU A 594 -4.78 19.26 -17.98
N VAL A 595 -4.11 19.55 -16.87
CA VAL A 595 -4.74 19.87 -15.58
C VAL A 595 -4.31 21.28 -15.17
N THR A 596 -5.26 22.05 -14.68
CA THR A 596 -5.00 23.39 -14.11
C THR A 596 -5.50 23.45 -12.70
N LEU A 597 -4.62 23.79 -11.77
CA LEU A 597 -4.90 23.97 -10.35
C LEU A 597 -4.58 25.42 -9.97
N ARG A 598 -5.24 25.94 -8.96
CA ARG A 598 -4.99 27.28 -8.43
C ARG A 598 -4.68 27.21 -6.95
N LEU A 599 -3.57 27.83 -6.57
CA LEU A 599 -3.18 28.07 -5.18
C LEU A 599 -3.92 29.31 -4.66
N LYS A 600 -4.45 29.22 -3.46
CA LYS A 600 -5.08 30.34 -2.75
C LYS A 600 -4.42 30.46 -1.39
N PRO A 601 -4.02 31.70 -0.97
CA PRO A 601 -3.52 31.86 0.38
C PRO A 601 -4.61 31.41 1.36
N GLN A 602 -4.23 30.66 2.38
CA GLN A 602 -5.13 30.30 3.46
C GLN A 602 -5.73 31.59 4.02
N ASN A 603 -7.05 31.64 4.15
CA ASN A 603 -7.71 32.76 4.79
C ASN A 603 -7.23 32.82 6.24
N GLU A 604 -6.36 33.77 6.58
CA GLU A 604 -6.10 34.14 7.96
C GLU A 604 -7.47 34.40 8.61
N LEU A 605 -7.89 33.52 9.52
CA LEU A 605 -8.96 33.78 10.44
C LEU A 605 -8.50 35.00 11.27
N TYR A 606 -8.93 36.20 10.85
CA TYR A 606 -8.80 37.37 11.66
C TYR A 606 -9.56 37.13 12.96
N TYR A 607 -8.83 36.71 14.00
CA TYR A 607 -9.28 36.91 15.36
C TYR A 607 -9.34 38.41 15.55
N THR A 608 -10.47 39.01 15.25
CA THR A 608 -10.80 40.33 15.80
C THR A 608 -10.86 40.15 17.30
N LEU A 609 -9.78 40.52 17.97
CA LEU A 609 -9.81 40.85 19.38
C LEU A 609 -10.84 41.97 19.49
N SER A 610 -12.07 41.63 19.91
CA SER A 610 -13.02 42.60 20.38
C SER A 610 -12.48 43.15 21.72
N ASP A 611 -12.18 44.42 21.71
CA ASP A 611 -11.86 45.25 22.88
C ASP A 611 -12.85 45.08 24.06
#